data_6e58a48fc360d40a3b9bac78a7cfab98
#
_entry.id   6e58a48fc360d40a3b9bac78a7cfab98
#
_cell.length_a   1.000
_cell.length_b   1.000
_cell.length_c   1.000
_cell.angle_alpha   90.00
_cell.angle_beta   90.00
_cell.angle_gamma   90.00
#
_symmetry.space_group_name_H-M   'P 1'
#
loop_
_entity.id
_entity.type
_entity.pdbx_description
1 polymer ?
#
loop_
_entity_poly.entity_id
_entity_poly.type
_entity_poly.pdbx_seq_one_letter_code
_entity_poly.pdbx_strand_id
1 'polypeptide(L)'
;SIKGNNPIVVAMSGGVDSSVAAALMNKDYEDVIGVTLRLYDEKKVANSKTCCSGADIMDAKKIANTITIPHYVFDYEEIFRKNVIEPFINEYKSGRTPIPCINCNEKVKFLDLLSFAKEINAKSLVTGHYIKKVKIDNEWRLYVPQDKDRDQSYFLFTMKKEDLDPVSYTHLTLPTNRCV
;
A
#
# COMPACT_ATOMS: atom_id res chain seq x y z
N SER A 1 17.65 -5.95 13.97
CA SER A 1 16.47 -6.06 14.83
C SER A 1 15.77 -4.73 14.85
N ILE A 2 14.50 -4.71 14.44
CA ILE A 2 13.63 -3.53 14.53
C ILE A 2 13.38 -3.30 16.02
N LYS A 3 14.04 -2.28 16.58
CA LYS A 3 13.87 -1.87 17.98
C LYS A 3 12.86 -0.72 18.01
N GLY A 4 11.64 -0.99 18.31
CA GLY A 4 10.61 0.00 18.60
C GLY A 4 9.45 -0.69 19.32
N ASN A 5 8.87 -0.04 20.33
CA ASN A 5 7.64 -0.51 20.94
C ASN A 5 6.46 -0.16 20.05
N ASN A 6 5.95 -1.13 19.30
CA ASN A 6 4.76 -0.98 18.44
C ASN A 6 4.89 0.08 17.32
N PRO A 7 5.80 -0.09 16.35
CA PRO A 7 6.00 0.90 15.29
C PRO A 7 4.77 1.09 14.41
N ILE A 8 4.69 2.23 13.72
CA ILE A 8 3.76 2.46 12.61
C ILE A 8 4.45 1.98 11.33
N VAL A 9 3.85 1.07 10.59
CA VAL A 9 4.31 0.64 9.27
C VAL A 9 3.58 1.41 8.19
N VAL A 10 4.30 2.07 7.30
CA VAL A 10 3.73 2.82 6.18
C VAL A 10 4.08 2.12 4.86
N ALA A 11 3.06 1.69 4.11
CA ALA A 11 3.23 1.16 2.77
C ALA A 11 3.54 2.32 1.80
N MET A 12 4.78 2.39 1.32
CA MET A 12 5.27 3.44 0.44
C MET A 12 5.38 2.92 -0.99
N SER A 13 4.67 3.54 -1.92
CA SER A 13 4.68 3.19 -3.35
C SER A 13 5.56 4.11 -4.19
N GLY A 14 6.26 5.07 -3.59
CA GLY A 14 6.96 6.14 -4.31
C GLY A 14 6.06 7.28 -4.78
N GLY A 15 4.75 7.10 -4.73
CA GLY A 15 3.78 8.15 -5.06
C GLY A 15 3.61 9.19 -3.96
N VAL A 16 3.07 10.36 -4.33
CA VAL A 16 2.86 11.52 -3.43
C VAL A 16 2.01 11.14 -2.21
N ASP A 17 0.92 10.40 -2.42
CA ASP A 17 -0.06 10.11 -1.37
C ASP A 17 0.54 9.26 -0.24
N SER A 18 1.29 8.21 -0.59
CA SER A 18 1.98 7.36 0.39
C SER A 18 3.12 8.09 1.09
N SER A 19 3.77 9.02 0.39
CA SER A 19 4.86 9.84 0.92
C SER A 19 4.36 10.83 1.96
N VAL A 20 3.22 11.47 1.68
CA VAL A 20 2.57 12.37 2.63
C VAL A 20 2.04 11.61 3.84
N ALA A 21 1.46 10.42 3.63
CA ALA A 21 1.06 9.54 4.73
C ALA A 21 2.25 9.24 5.65
N ALA A 22 3.41 8.91 5.09
CA ALA A 22 4.63 8.67 5.87
C ALA A 22 5.09 9.90 6.65
N ALA A 23 5.10 11.08 6.01
CA ALA A 23 5.50 12.33 6.66
C ALA A 23 4.57 12.71 7.81
N LEU A 24 3.25 12.52 7.64
CA LEU A 24 2.27 12.78 8.70
C LEU A 24 2.43 11.83 9.88
N MET A 25 2.61 10.53 9.59
CA MET A 25 2.86 9.56 10.66
C MET A 25 4.14 9.88 11.41
N ASN A 26 5.20 10.26 10.72
CA ASN A 26 6.47 10.63 11.35
C ASN A 26 6.39 11.92 12.21
N LYS A 27 5.41 12.78 11.92
CA LYS A 27 5.14 13.97 12.78
C LYS A 27 4.45 13.58 14.08
N ASP A 28 3.58 12.57 14.05
CA ASP A 28 2.70 12.22 15.17
C ASP A 28 3.22 11.04 15.99
N TYR A 29 4.17 10.26 15.46
CA TYR A 29 4.73 9.05 16.09
C TYR A 29 6.24 9.01 15.97
N GLU A 30 6.91 8.53 17.03
CA GLU A 30 8.38 8.43 17.08
C GLU A 30 8.93 7.24 16.27
N ASP A 31 8.21 6.12 16.27
CA ASP A 31 8.62 4.88 15.62
C ASP A 31 7.81 4.65 14.34
N VAL A 32 8.28 5.16 13.22
CA VAL A 32 7.69 4.96 11.90
C VAL A 32 8.65 4.22 10.99
N ILE A 33 8.15 3.24 10.24
CA ILE A 33 8.90 2.42 9.29
C ILE A 33 8.22 2.49 7.92
N GLY A 34 8.98 2.85 6.89
CA GLY A 34 8.55 2.76 5.50
C GLY A 34 8.81 1.37 4.92
N VAL A 35 7.84 0.82 4.20
CA VAL A 35 7.98 -0.46 3.48
C VAL A 35 7.51 -0.32 2.04
N THR A 36 8.33 -0.78 1.10
CA THR A 36 7.99 -0.85 -0.33
C THR A 36 8.10 -2.29 -0.81
N LEU A 37 7.11 -2.74 -1.60
CA LEU A 37 7.15 -4.04 -2.27
C LEU A 37 7.71 -3.88 -3.67
N ARG A 38 8.78 -4.62 -4.00
CA ARG A 38 9.30 -4.73 -5.36
C ARG A 38 8.52 -5.82 -6.09
N LEU A 39 7.70 -5.42 -7.06
CA LEU A 39 6.81 -6.31 -7.79
C LEU A 39 7.39 -6.78 -9.14
N TYR A 40 8.40 -6.09 -9.67
CA TYR A 40 8.99 -6.35 -10.98
C TYR A 40 10.52 -6.30 -10.93
N ASP A 41 11.14 -7.10 -11.81
CA ASP A 41 12.56 -6.98 -12.13
C ASP A 41 12.77 -5.86 -13.16
N GLU A 42 13.53 -4.85 -12.78
CA GLU A 42 13.86 -3.71 -13.65
C GLU A 42 14.53 -4.11 -14.97
N LYS A 43 15.27 -5.22 -14.96
CA LYS A 43 15.98 -5.73 -16.15
C LYS A 43 15.04 -6.29 -17.21
N LYS A 44 13.83 -6.71 -16.81
CA LYS A 44 12.85 -7.37 -17.69
C LYS A 44 11.77 -6.42 -18.21
N VAL A 45 11.61 -5.24 -17.63
CA VAL A 45 10.53 -4.30 -17.95
C VAL A 45 11.13 -2.96 -18.36
N ALA A 46 11.78 -2.91 -19.51
CA ALA A 46 12.27 -1.68 -20.10
C ALA A 46 11.07 -0.80 -20.51
N ASN A 47 11.02 0.44 -20.02
CA ASN A 47 10.11 1.52 -20.43
C ASN A 47 8.63 1.42 -20.05
N SER A 48 8.20 0.68 -19.03
CA SER A 48 6.80 0.72 -18.60
C SER A 48 6.62 1.58 -17.33
N LYS A 49 5.64 2.49 -17.37
CA LYS A 49 5.11 3.19 -16.18
C LYS A 49 4.26 2.19 -15.35
N THR A 50 4.91 1.19 -14.79
CA THR A 50 4.26 0.19 -13.94
C THR A 50 4.30 0.62 -12.48
N CYS A 51 3.25 0.31 -11.72
CA CYS A 51 3.23 0.53 -10.27
C CYS A 51 4.41 -0.19 -9.60
N CYS A 52 5.11 0.49 -8.67
CA CYS A 52 6.26 -0.05 -7.94
C CYS A 52 7.46 -0.39 -8.85
N SER A 53 7.73 0.48 -9.83
CA SER A 53 8.94 0.44 -10.64
C SER A 53 10.19 0.77 -9.79
N GLY A 54 11.38 0.51 -10.32
CA GLY A 54 12.61 0.88 -9.64
C GLY A 54 12.75 2.37 -9.35
N ALA A 55 12.21 3.22 -10.22
CA ALA A 55 12.13 4.66 -9.99
C ALA A 55 11.26 4.97 -8.76
N ASP A 56 10.10 4.32 -8.63
CA ASP A 56 9.22 4.50 -7.49
C ASP A 56 9.87 4.05 -6.16
N ILE A 57 10.64 2.94 -6.20
CA ILE A 57 11.41 2.47 -5.04
C ILE A 57 12.47 3.49 -4.64
N MET A 58 13.17 4.06 -5.62
CA MET A 58 14.19 5.09 -5.37
C MET A 58 13.57 6.38 -4.80
N ASP A 59 12.40 6.77 -5.28
CA ASP A 59 11.68 7.94 -4.77
C ASP A 59 11.15 7.69 -3.34
N ALA A 60 10.59 6.52 -3.06
CA ALA A 60 10.22 6.11 -1.71
C ALA A 60 11.43 6.18 -0.75
N LYS A 61 12.58 5.67 -1.18
CA LYS A 61 13.82 5.70 -0.40
C LYS A 61 14.33 7.12 -0.15
N LYS A 62 14.31 7.99 -1.17
CA LYS A 62 14.70 9.40 -1.01
C LYS A 62 13.81 10.10 0.02
N ILE A 63 12.50 9.90 -0.08
CA ILE A 63 11.54 10.51 0.84
C ILE A 63 11.76 9.99 2.27
N ALA A 64 11.88 8.67 2.45
CA ALA A 64 12.15 8.08 3.75
C ALA A 64 13.44 8.66 4.39
N ASN A 65 14.50 8.82 3.60
CA ASN A 65 15.73 9.48 4.06
C ASN A 65 15.50 10.96 4.43
N THR A 66 14.70 11.68 3.64
CA THR A 66 14.40 13.11 3.91
C THR A 66 13.65 13.30 5.22
N ILE A 67 12.70 12.42 5.51
CA ILE A 67 11.93 12.46 6.77
C ILE A 67 12.57 11.61 7.88
N THR A 68 13.74 11.04 7.64
CA THR A 68 14.58 10.32 8.63
C THR A 68 13.89 9.10 9.25
N ILE A 69 13.17 8.32 8.43
CA ILE A 69 12.59 7.03 8.85
C ILE A 69 13.34 5.84 8.22
N PRO A 70 13.43 4.70 8.91
CA PRO A 70 13.91 3.46 8.31
C PRO A 70 13.03 3.04 7.12
N HIS A 71 13.65 2.57 6.04
CA HIS A 71 12.93 2.10 4.86
C HIS A 71 13.43 0.73 4.41
N TYR A 72 12.49 -0.19 4.22
CA TYR A 72 12.74 -1.55 3.80
C TYR A 72 12.08 -1.85 2.45
N VAL A 73 12.79 -2.57 1.60
CA VAL A 73 12.26 -3.03 0.31
C VAL A 73 12.16 -4.54 0.36
N PHE A 74 10.95 -5.06 0.20
CA PHE A 74 10.71 -6.49 0.13
C PHE A 74 10.58 -6.96 -1.31
N ASP A 75 11.23 -8.07 -1.63
CA ASP A 75 11.16 -8.69 -2.94
C ASP A 75 9.92 -9.56 -3.05
N TYR A 76 8.98 -9.13 -3.86
CA TYR A 76 7.69 -9.79 -4.10
C TYR A 76 7.48 -10.15 -5.56
N GLU A 77 8.54 -10.13 -6.39
CA GLU A 77 8.45 -10.39 -7.82
C GLU A 77 7.81 -11.75 -8.12
N GLU A 78 8.28 -12.81 -7.49
CA GLU A 78 7.76 -14.17 -7.72
C GLU A 78 6.34 -14.35 -7.20
N ILE A 79 6.04 -13.81 -6.01
CA ILE A 79 4.70 -13.83 -5.41
C ILE A 79 3.71 -13.07 -6.28
N PHE A 80 4.10 -11.90 -6.77
CA PHE A 80 3.28 -11.10 -7.67
C PHE A 80 3.03 -11.80 -9.00
N ARG A 81 4.07 -12.39 -9.60
CA ARG A 81 3.92 -13.16 -10.84
C ARG A 81 2.90 -14.29 -10.67
N LYS A 82 3.03 -15.09 -9.62
CA LYS A 82 2.17 -16.25 -9.35
C LYS A 82 0.73 -15.87 -9.01
N ASN A 83 0.53 -14.83 -8.18
CA ASN A 83 -0.79 -14.50 -7.64
C ASN A 83 -1.56 -13.46 -8.45
N VAL A 84 -0.89 -12.71 -9.32
CA VAL A 84 -1.50 -11.63 -10.10
C VAL A 84 -1.32 -11.84 -11.60
N ILE A 85 -0.08 -12.01 -12.08
CA ILE A 85 0.19 -12.05 -13.52
C ILE A 85 -0.34 -13.35 -14.16
N GLU A 86 -0.02 -14.50 -13.59
CA GLU A 86 -0.45 -15.79 -14.15
C GLU A 86 -1.99 -15.94 -14.14
N PRO A 87 -2.72 -15.63 -13.04
CA PRO A 87 -4.17 -15.61 -13.06
C PRO A 87 -4.75 -14.63 -14.09
N PHE A 88 -4.17 -13.42 -14.21
CA PHE A 88 -4.59 -12.44 -15.20
C PHE A 88 -4.51 -13.00 -16.63
N ILE A 89 -3.38 -13.60 -16.98
CA ILE A 89 -3.18 -14.21 -18.30
C ILE A 89 -4.20 -15.33 -18.56
N ASN A 90 -4.43 -16.20 -17.57
CA ASN A 90 -5.34 -17.34 -17.69
C ASN A 90 -6.81 -16.90 -17.85
N GLU A 91 -7.25 -15.91 -17.07
CA GLU A 91 -8.58 -15.33 -17.18
C GLU A 91 -8.78 -14.68 -18.56
N TYR A 92 -7.79 -13.90 -19.01
CA TYR A 92 -7.85 -13.23 -20.32
C TYR A 92 -7.89 -14.24 -21.48
N LYS A 93 -7.08 -15.31 -21.43
CA LYS A 93 -7.12 -16.41 -22.41
C LYS A 93 -8.46 -17.14 -22.42
N SER A 94 -9.18 -17.14 -21.32
CA SER A 94 -10.51 -17.75 -21.19
C SER A 94 -11.64 -16.80 -21.63
N GLY A 95 -11.33 -15.63 -22.20
CA GLY A 95 -12.31 -14.64 -22.65
C GLY A 95 -12.98 -13.85 -21.54
N ARG A 96 -12.44 -13.90 -20.30
CA ARG A 96 -12.92 -13.10 -19.17
C ARG A 96 -12.12 -11.80 -19.05
N THR A 97 -12.69 -10.80 -18.40
CA THR A 97 -12.00 -9.52 -18.13
C THR A 97 -11.57 -9.47 -16.66
N PRO A 98 -10.32 -9.85 -16.34
CA PRO A 98 -9.83 -9.84 -14.97
C PRO A 98 -9.50 -8.42 -14.49
N ILE A 99 -9.61 -8.21 -13.17
CA ILE A 99 -9.20 -6.98 -12.52
C ILE A 99 -7.98 -7.28 -11.63
N PRO A 100 -6.76 -7.17 -12.16
CA PRO A 100 -5.55 -7.57 -11.45
C PRO A 100 -5.30 -6.75 -10.18
N CYS A 101 -5.77 -5.52 -10.12
CA CYS A 101 -5.59 -4.64 -8.94
C CYS A 101 -6.27 -5.20 -7.68
N ILE A 102 -7.39 -5.90 -7.80
CA ILE A 102 -8.06 -6.55 -6.66
C ILE A 102 -7.15 -7.65 -6.10
N ASN A 103 -6.70 -8.57 -6.96
CA ASN A 103 -5.79 -9.64 -6.56
C ASN A 103 -4.47 -9.11 -5.98
N CYS A 104 -3.92 -8.04 -6.56
CA CYS A 104 -2.71 -7.41 -6.08
C CYS A 104 -2.91 -6.82 -4.68
N ASN A 105 -3.99 -6.10 -4.45
CA ASN A 105 -4.27 -5.53 -3.14
C ASN A 105 -4.53 -6.62 -2.09
N GLU A 106 -5.41 -7.59 -2.41
CA GLU A 106 -5.79 -8.65 -1.48
C GLU A 106 -4.63 -9.58 -1.15
N LYS A 107 -4.02 -10.21 -2.18
CA LYS A 107 -3.08 -11.33 -2.01
C LYS A 107 -1.63 -10.93 -1.85
N VAL A 108 -1.25 -9.73 -2.26
CA VAL A 108 0.14 -9.30 -2.25
C VAL A 108 0.36 -8.13 -1.28
N LYS A 109 -0.40 -7.05 -1.42
CA LYS A 109 -0.11 -5.85 -0.63
C LYS A 109 -0.63 -5.95 0.80
N PHE A 110 -1.88 -6.38 1.00
CA PHE A 110 -2.48 -6.33 2.34
C PHE A 110 -2.14 -7.53 3.20
N LEU A 111 -2.30 -8.77 2.71
CA LEU A 111 -2.09 -9.94 3.54
C LEU A 111 -0.64 -10.02 4.06
N ASP A 112 0.32 -9.81 3.19
CA ASP A 112 1.73 -9.96 3.55
C ASP A 112 2.24 -8.76 4.37
N LEU A 113 1.84 -7.53 4.01
CA LEU A 113 2.19 -6.36 4.82
C LEU A 113 1.51 -6.38 6.20
N LEU A 114 0.28 -6.88 6.30
CA LEU A 114 -0.39 -7.10 7.57
C LEU A 114 0.28 -8.18 8.40
N SER A 115 0.69 -9.28 7.76
CA SER A 115 1.44 -10.35 8.44
C SER A 115 2.75 -9.83 8.99
N PHE A 116 3.51 -9.09 8.19
CA PHE A 116 4.73 -8.43 8.63
C PHE A 116 4.47 -7.44 9.78
N ALA A 117 3.45 -6.59 9.66
CA ALA A 117 3.11 -5.64 10.72
C ALA A 117 2.74 -6.36 12.03
N LYS A 118 1.99 -7.45 11.95
CA LYS A 118 1.65 -8.31 13.12
C LYS A 118 2.90 -8.96 13.72
N GLU A 119 3.82 -9.47 12.89
CA GLU A 119 5.06 -10.13 13.32
C GLU A 119 5.98 -9.19 14.12
N ILE A 120 6.07 -7.93 13.71
CA ILE A 120 6.86 -6.91 14.43
C ILE A 120 6.06 -6.20 15.53
N ASN A 121 4.85 -6.65 15.85
CA ASN A 121 3.93 -6.00 16.79
C ASN A 121 3.68 -4.53 16.46
N ALA A 122 3.51 -4.19 15.18
CA ALA A 122 3.21 -2.83 14.76
C ALA A 122 1.84 -2.37 15.29
N LYS A 123 1.75 -1.12 15.69
CA LYS A 123 0.51 -0.50 16.15
C LYS A 123 -0.50 -0.37 15.02
N SER A 124 -0.03 -0.07 13.80
CA SER A 124 -0.89 0.10 12.63
C SER A 124 -0.09 -0.06 11.34
N LEU A 125 -0.79 -0.53 10.29
CA LEU A 125 -0.35 -0.46 8.89
C LEU A 125 -1.05 0.72 8.22
N VAL A 126 -0.31 1.67 7.71
CA VAL A 126 -0.81 2.87 7.03
C VAL A 126 -0.61 2.75 5.53
N THR A 127 -1.63 3.09 4.75
CA THR A 127 -1.54 3.09 3.29
C THR A 127 -2.03 4.42 2.71
N GLY A 128 -1.53 4.79 1.54
CA GLY A 128 -1.95 5.98 0.81
C GLY A 128 -3.29 5.84 0.06
N HIS A 129 -4.08 4.81 0.32
CA HIS A 129 -5.35 4.62 -0.35
C HIS A 129 -6.41 5.62 0.13
N TYR A 130 -7.15 6.19 -0.83
CA TYR A 130 -8.28 7.09 -0.57
C TYR A 130 -9.53 6.29 -0.23
N ILE A 131 -9.76 6.11 1.06
CA ILE A 131 -10.94 5.45 1.61
C ILE A 131 -11.21 5.99 3.01
N LYS A 132 -12.48 6.08 3.39
CA LYS A 132 -12.86 6.49 4.74
C LYS A 132 -13.17 5.26 5.59
N LYS A 133 -12.48 5.09 6.71
CA LYS A 133 -12.73 4.05 7.70
C LYS A 133 -13.39 4.68 8.93
N VAL A 134 -14.52 4.13 9.34
CA VAL A 134 -15.31 4.65 10.48
C VAL A 134 -15.69 3.49 11.39
N LYS A 135 -15.64 3.71 12.69
CA LYS A 135 -16.13 2.75 13.69
C LYS A 135 -17.56 3.08 14.06
N ILE A 136 -18.50 2.15 13.81
CA ILE A 136 -19.93 2.28 14.13
C ILE A 136 -20.33 1.01 14.88
N ASP A 137 -20.99 1.17 16.03
CA ASP A 137 -21.44 0.05 16.87
C ASP A 137 -20.34 -0.97 17.18
N ASN A 138 -19.13 -0.46 17.45
CA ASN A 138 -17.92 -1.23 17.69
C ASN A 138 -17.41 -2.05 16.49
N GLU A 139 -17.95 -1.87 15.28
CA GLU A 139 -17.51 -2.47 14.03
C GLU A 139 -16.83 -1.45 13.11
N TRP A 140 -15.73 -1.84 12.47
CA TRP A 140 -15.12 -1.03 11.42
C TRP A 140 -15.87 -1.19 10.11
N ARG A 141 -16.16 -0.04 9.47
CA ARG A 141 -16.78 0.02 8.14
C ARG A 141 -15.98 0.91 7.22
N LEU A 142 -15.92 0.51 5.95
CA LEU A 142 -15.30 1.31 4.88
C LEU A 142 -16.40 2.11 4.17
N TYR A 143 -16.09 3.37 3.90
CA TYR A 143 -16.96 4.29 3.18
C TYR A 143 -16.18 4.93 2.04
N VAL A 144 -16.93 5.42 1.06
CA VAL A 144 -16.40 6.26 -0.01
C VAL A 144 -15.68 7.48 0.61
N PRO A 145 -14.52 7.88 0.11
CA PRO A 145 -13.79 9.03 0.60
C PRO A 145 -14.57 10.33 0.33
N GLN A 146 -14.14 11.43 0.93
CA GLN A 146 -14.73 12.73 0.69
C GLN A 146 -14.57 13.17 -0.77
N ASP A 147 -13.43 12.90 -1.35
CA ASP A 147 -13.15 13.09 -2.78
C ASP A 147 -13.59 11.84 -3.56
N LYS A 148 -14.79 11.90 -4.15
CA LYS A 148 -15.39 10.78 -4.87
C LYS A 148 -14.65 10.44 -6.17
N ASP A 149 -13.96 11.40 -6.78
CA ASP A 149 -13.20 11.18 -8.02
C ASP A 149 -11.94 10.34 -7.78
N ARG A 150 -11.54 10.20 -6.51
CA ARG A 150 -10.40 9.39 -6.07
C ARG A 150 -10.80 8.15 -5.29
N ASP A 151 -12.06 7.76 -5.35
CA ASP A 151 -12.54 6.59 -4.61
C ASP A 151 -11.79 5.32 -5.00
N GLN A 152 -11.15 4.70 -4.02
CA GLN A 152 -10.44 3.43 -4.16
C GLN A 152 -11.10 2.30 -3.36
N SER A 153 -12.28 2.53 -2.80
CA SER A 153 -13.01 1.53 -2.01
C SER A 153 -13.29 0.25 -2.79
N TYR A 154 -13.53 0.36 -4.09
CA TYR A 154 -13.76 -0.78 -4.98
C TYR A 154 -12.59 -1.79 -4.98
N PHE A 155 -11.35 -1.32 -4.85
CA PHE A 155 -10.19 -2.22 -4.86
C PHE A 155 -9.92 -2.91 -3.51
N LEU A 156 -10.71 -2.58 -2.48
CA LEU A 156 -10.53 -3.07 -1.11
C LEU A 156 -11.77 -3.81 -0.57
N PHE A 157 -12.76 -4.08 -1.41
CA PHE A 157 -14.02 -4.71 -0.97
C PHE A 157 -13.82 -6.15 -0.47
N THR A 158 -12.73 -6.81 -0.87
CA THR A 158 -12.38 -8.18 -0.44
C THR A 158 -11.71 -8.23 0.93
N MET A 159 -11.37 -7.07 1.53
CA MET A 159 -10.75 -7.04 2.86
C MET A 159 -11.71 -7.56 3.92
N LYS A 160 -11.22 -8.46 4.77
CA LYS A 160 -11.99 -8.99 5.88
C LYS A 160 -12.14 -7.95 6.99
N LYS A 161 -13.25 -7.99 7.72
CA LYS A 161 -13.50 -7.07 8.84
C LYS A 161 -12.41 -7.10 9.91
N GLU A 162 -11.88 -8.27 10.20
CA GLU A 162 -10.80 -8.49 11.17
C GLU A 162 -9.48 -7.82 10.79
N ASP A 163 -9.23 -7.65 9.47
CA ASP A 163 -8.04 -7.01 8.94
C ASP A 163 -8.16 -5.48 8.86
N LEU A 164 -9.35 -4.95 9.08
CA LEU A 164 -9.58 -3.50 9.09
C LEU A 164 -9.04 -2.82 10.34
N ASP A 165 -9.04 -3.49 11.49
CA ASP A 165 -8.66 -2.87 12.76
C ASP A 165 -7.22 -2.31 12.73
N PRO A 166 -6.19 -3.09 12.35
CA PRO A 166 -4.80 -2.62 12.34
C PRO A 166 -4.47 -1.73 11.13
N VAL A 167 -5.37 -1.52 10.16
CA VAL A 167 -5.07 -0.72 8.97
C VAL A 167 -5.60 0.70 9.10
N SER A 168 -4.76 1.68 8.82
CA SER A 168 -5.14 3.09 8.70
C SER A 168 -5.02 3.54 7.25
N TYR A 169 -5.98 4.33 6.81
CA TYR A 169 -6.05 4.88 5.45
C TYR A 169 -5.87 6.39 5.47
N THR A 170 -5.39 6.95 4.37
CA THR A 170 -5.25 8.39 4.24
C THR A 170 -6.62 9.03 4.11
N HIS A 171 -7.06 9.75 5.14
CA HIS A 171 -8.31 10.53 5.10
C HIS A 171 -8.12 11.90 4.47
N LEU A 172 -6.88 12.27 4.15
CA LEU A 172 -6.52 13.62 3.74
C LEU A 172 -6.78 13.78 2.24
N THR A 173 -7.69 14.66 1.92
CA THR A 173 -7.76 15.29 0.61
C THR A 173 -6.55 16.20 0.46
N LEU A 174 -5.47 15.69 -0.12
CA LEU A 174 -4.39 16.54 -0.57
C LEU A 174 -4.86 17.28 -1.81
N PRO A 175 -4.69 18.62 -1.86
CA PRO A 175 -4.85 19.36 -3.10
C PRO A 175 -3.71 18.97 -4.05
N THR A 176 -3.81 17.84 -4.69
CA THR A 176 -2.87 17.45 -5.72
C THR A 176 -3.39 17.99 -7.05
N ASN A 177 -2.95 19.18 -7.41
CA ASN A 177 -2.91 19.56 -8.82
C ASN A 177 -1.96 18.58 -9.50
N ARG A 178 -2.49 17.49 -10.06
CA ARG A 178 -1.76 16.76 -11.07
C ARG A 178 -1.67 17.70 -12.27
N CYS A 179 -0.52 18.29 -12.49
CA CYS A 179 -0.16 18.73 -13.82
C CYS A 179 -0.24 17.50 -14.74
N VAL A 180 -1.16 17.54 -15.67
CA VAL A 180 -1.29 16.59 -16.76
C VAL A 180 -0.08 16.69 -17.65
#